data_3287feec08465911d7bae61609717649
#
_entry.id   3287feec08465911d7bae61609717649
#
_cell.length_a   1.000
_cell.length_b   1.000
_cell.length_c   1.000
_cell.angle_alpha   90.00
_cell.angle_beta   90.00
_cell.angle_gamma   90.00
#
_symmetry.space_group_name_H-M   'P 1'
#
loop_
_entity.id
_entity.type
_entity.pdbx_description
1 polymer ?
#
loop_
_entity_poly.entity_id
_entity_poly.type
_entity_poly.pdbx_seq_one_letter_code
_entity_poly.pdbx_strand_id
1 'polypeptide(L)'
;TLPPFVRNEIEKILGTDVKTSDFSDKGKLRHNVKVYEKNLQSDDIIKIFDDTICDKVKKYLVVCNSIDIANKMYTEIKNSDINASVNLFHSNFTKNDRKTKENAILAASEKTNESMNIPEIWISTSVVEASLDIDFDILITELSDLFSLFQRFGRVNRKGNKDFSSYNCFVFTEIQGNAHRFVDDDIHSLSKQAILSVDGIISEVLKKELIDEYLSVEKIEKSKYFQEYRKIYKYYKENVDYLSLKKDGIRSIDRSDAVPIDVYNQNESAIEKALDVLKSDTYSRDDKLKANEEILGFTVSVPKFRIDDYEIKKLKMPYTELPVINSSYDSECGIRFDKEKKTKKQDKSDDNGEPDNFIWGMIMDENNISGMHIYY
;
A
#
# COMPACT_ATOMS: atom_id res chain seq x y z
N THR A 1 5.80 -4.78 -14.47
CA THR A 1 5.41 -4.51 -15.88
C THR A 1 5.38 -3.01 -16.08
N LEU A 2 6.20 -2.48 -16.99
CA LEU A 2 6.28 -1.04 -17.24
C LEU A 2 5.09 -0.61 -18.11
N PRO A 3 4.32 0.44 -17.73
CA PRO A 3 3.24 0.95 -18.57
C PRO A 3 3.73 1.35 -19.96
N PRO A 4 2.93 1.11 -21.04
CA PRO A 4 3.34 1.45 -22.42
C PRO A 4 3.77 2.91 -22.58
N PHE A 5 3.07 3.85 -21.94
CA PHE A 5 3.41 5.27 -22.04
C PHE A 5 4.74 5.62 -21.35
N VAL A 6 5.09 4.96 -20.24
CA VAL A 6 6.39 5.16 -19.57
C VAL A 6 7.52 4.62 -20.46
N ARG A 7 7.32 3.46 -21.08
CA ARG A 7 8.27 2.90 -22.04
C ARG A 7 8.52 3.86 -23.19
N ASN A 8 7.46 4.38 -23.81
CA ASN A 8 7.56 5.34 -24.92
C ASN A 8 8.32 6.61 -24.52
N GLU A 9 8.15 7.11 -23.28
CA GLU A 9 8.90 8.27 -22.82
C GLU A 9 10.38 7.95 -22.57
N ILE A 10 10.69 6.77 -22.04
CA ILE A 10 12.08 6.31 -21.88
C ILE A 10 12.75 6.20 -23.25
N GLU A 11 12.09 5.62 -24.25
CA GLU A 11 12.59 5.52 -25.63
C GLU A 11 12.88 6.90 -26.23
N LYS A 12 11.99 7.87 -26.03
CA LYS A 12 12.20 9.25 -26.47
C LYS A 12 13.39 9.91 -25.77
N ILE A 13 13.57 9.70 -24.47
CA ILE A 13 14.66 10.29 -23.68
C ILE A 13 16.00 9.68 -24.09
N LEU A 14 16.06 8.37 -24.28
CA LEU A 14 17.27 7.64 -24.62
C LEU A 14 17.62 7.71 -26.12
N GLY A 15 16.68 8.13 -26.98
CA GLY A 15 16.85 8.15 -28.42
C GLY A 15 17.08 6.76 -29.04
N THR A 16 16.62 5.70 -28.35
CA THR A 16 16.77 4.31 -28.80
C THR A 16 15.60 3.48 -28.31
N ASP A 17 15.29 2.41 -29.05
CA ASP A 17 14.25 1.46 -28.64
C ASP A 17 14.65 0.74 -27.35
N VAL A 18 13.75 0.71 -26.39
CA VAL A 18 13.92 -0.09 -25.19
C VAL A 18 13.67 -1.56 -25.53
N LYS A 19 14.73 -2.34 -25.58
CA LYS A 19 14.60 -3.79 -25.69
C LYS A 19 14.05 -4.34 -24.39
N THR A 20 12.78 -4.67 -24.38
CA THR A 20 12.20 -5.47 -23.30
C THR A 20 12.66 -6.91 -23.51
N SER A 21 13.54 -7.40 -22.64
CA SER A 21 13.78 -8.84 -22.56
C SER A 21 12.50 -9.47 -22.03
N ASP A 22 11.93 -10.36 -22.83
CA ASP A 22 10.75 -11.13 -22.43
C ASP A 22 11.24 -12.23 -21.48
N PHE A 23 11.35 -11.88 -20.17
CA PHE A 23 11.57 -12.84 -19.10
C PHE A 23 10.28 -13.60 -18.73
N SER A 24 9.25 -13.52 -19.59
CA SER A 24 8.10 -14.38 -19.42
C SER A 24 8.62 -15.81 -19.44
N ASP A 25 8.58 -16.43 -18.28
CA ASP A 25 8.78 -17.88 -18.12
C ASP A 25 7.72 -18.53 -19.00
N LYS A 26 8.07 -18.76 -20.28
CA LYS A 26 7.15 -19.26 -21.31
C LYS A 26 6.64 -20.62 -20.86
N GLY A 27 5.65 -20.61 -19.97
CA GLY A 27 4.99 -21.83 -19.60
C GLY A 27 4.55 -22.02 -18.16
N LYS A 28 5.01 -21.24 -17.17
CA LYS A 28 4.49 -21.41 -15.81
C LYS A 28 3.20 -20.64 -15.63
N LEU A 29 2.10 -21.36 -15.78
CA LEU A 29 0.77 -20.89 -15.36
C LEU A 29 0.71 -20.96 -13.83
N ARG A 30 0.21 -19.90 -13.18
CA ARG A 30 0.25 -19.75 -11.72
C ARG A 30 -1.06 -19.30 -11.10
N HIS A 31 -1.89 -18.66 -11.91
CA HIS A 31 -3.07 -17.96 -11.42
C HIS A 31 -4.31 -18.46 -12.18
N ASN A 32 -5.32 -18.84 -11.40
CA ASN A 32 -6.63 -19.20 -11.84
C ASN A 32 -7.61 -18.20 -11.21
N VAL A 33 -8.19 -17.32 -12.04
CA VAL A 33 -8.85 -16.09 -11.64
C VAL A 33 -10.37 -16.25 -11.69
N LYS A 34 -11.03 -15.83 -10.62
CA LYS A 34 -12.49 -15.64 -10.57
C LYS A 34 -12.79 -14.16 -10.36
N VAL A 35 -13.62 -13.59 -11.21
CA VAL A 35 -13.99 -12.18 -11.16
C VAL A 35 -15.44 -12.05 -10.66
N TYR A 36 -15.66 -11.12 -9.73
CA TYR A 36 -16.96 -10.76 -9.19
C TYR A 36 -17.26 -9.29 -9.48
N GLU A 37 -18.36 -9.03 -10.17
CA GLU A 37 -18.83 -7.68 -10.45
C GLU A 37 -19.65 -7.14 -9.26
N LYS A 38 -18.99 -6.95 -8.14
CA LYS A 38 -19.53 -6.40 -6.89
C LYS A 38 -18.43 -5.92 -5.97
N ASN A 39 -18.81 -5.23 -4.89
CA ASN A 39 -17.92 -4.85 -3.79
C ASN A 39 -17.51 -6.08 -2.97
N LEU A 40 -16.26 -6.07 -2.48
CA LEU A 40 -15.79 -7.06 -1.51
C LEU A 40 -16.43 -6.83 -0.15
N GLN A 41 -17.00 -7.88 0.44
CA GLN A 41 -17.55 -7.89 1.80
C GLN A 41 -16.87 -8.99 2.64
N SER A 42 -16.96 -8.89 3.96
CA SER A 42 -16.43 -9.91 4.88
C SER A 42 -17.04 -11.28 4.66
N ASP A 43 -18.35 -11.36 4.34
CA ASP A 43 -19.04 -12.61 4.03
C ASP A 43 -18.47 -13.29 2.77
N ASP A 44 -17.97 -12.50 1.81
CA ASP A 44 -17.32 -13.06 0.63
C ASP A 44 -15.99 -13.73 0.98
N ILE A 45 -15.23 -13.10 1.88
CA ILE A 45 -13.96 -13.66 2.35
C ILE A 45 -14.20 -14.96 3.11
N ILE A 46 -15.19 -14.98 4.02
CA ILE A 46 -15.59 -16.17 4.78
C ILE A 46 -16.04 -17.29 3.83
N LYS A 47 -16.90 -16.97 2.87
CA LYS A 47 -17.38 -17.94 1.88
C LYS A 47 -16.23 -18.51 1.03
N ILE A 48 -15.33 -17.67 0.52
CA ILE A 48 -14.16 -18.13 -0.24
C ILE A 48 -13.26 -19.00 0.63
N PHE A 49 -13.08 -18.63 1.90
CA PHE A 49 -12.34 -19.42 2.86
C PHE A 49 -12.97 -20.81 3.00
N ASP A 50 -14.27 -20.91 3.28
CA ASP A 50 -14.99 -22.18 3.45
C ASP A 50 -14.96 -23.03 2.18
N ASP A 51 -15.13 -22.40 1.00
CA ASP A 51 -15.12 -23.08 -0.29
C ASP A 51 -13.72 -23.59 -0.70
N THR A 52 -12.66 -22.99 -0.17
CA THR A 52 -11.28 -23.30 -0.57
C THR A 52 -10.46 -24.00 0.50
N ILE A 53 -10.94 -24.05 1.76
CA ILE A 53 -10.32 -24.80 2.83
C ILE A 53 -10.65 -26.30 2.62
N CYS A 54 -9.80 -26.97 1.87
CA CYS A 54 -9.89 -28.42 1.71
C CYS A 54 -8.97 -29.08 2.75
N ASP A 55 -8.50 -30.28 2.48
CA ASP A 55 -7.64 -31.10 3.35
C ASP A 55 -6.28 -30.49 3.72
N LYS A 56 -5.96 -29.28 3.26
CA LYS A 56 -4.69 -28.57 3.52
C LYS A 56 -4.92 -27.20 4.10
N VAL A 57 -4.18 -26.89 5.15
CA VAL A 57 -4.11 -25.53 5.71
C VAL A 57 -3.54 -24.57 4.67
N LYS A 58 -4.19 -23.42 4.46
CA LYS A 58 -3.83 -22.44 3.44
C LYS A 58 -3.56 -21.07 4.03
N LYS A 59 -2.82 -20.26 3.27
CA LYS A 59 -2.53 -18.85 3.55
C LYS A 59 -3.32 -17.97 2.58
N TYR A 60 -4.08 -17.04 3.13
CA TYR A 60 -4.95 -16.13 2.41
C TYR A 60 -4.39 -14.73 2.49
N LEU A 61 -4.25 -14.06 1.36
CA LEU A 61 -3.93 -12.63 1.27
C LEU A 61 -5.17 -11.88 0.78
N VAL A 62 -5.68 -10.98 1.61
CA VAL A 62 -6.78 -10.09 1.27
C VAL A 62 -6.21 -8.70 1.05
N VAL A 63 -6.46 -8.08 -0.11
CA VAL A 63 -5.94 -6.75 -0.42
C VAL A 63 -7.09 -5.78 -0.69
N CYS A 64 -7.19 -4.77 0.17
CA CYS A 64 -8.18 -3.70 0.10
C CYS A 64 -7.58 -2.42 -0.48
N ASN A 65 -8.39 -1.62 -1.15
CA ASN A 65 -7.96 -0.35 -1.75
C ASN A 65 -7.83 0.79 -0.74
N SER A 66 -8.39 0.66 0.47
CA SER A 66 -8.23 1.65 1.54
C SER A 66 -8.00 1.01 2.90
N ILE A 67 -7.36 1.76 3.80
CA ILE A 67 -7.09 1.33 5.18
C ILE A 67 -8.39 1.16 5.96
N ASP A 68 -9.39 2.03 5.74
CA ASP A 68 -10.67 1.96 6.44
C ASP A 68 -11.40 0.66 6.10
N ILE A 69 -11.37 0.25 4.82
CA ILE A 69 -11.95 -1.03 4.37
C ILE A 69 -11.16 -2.20 4.97
N ALA A 70 -9.82 -2.14 4.95
CA ALA A 70 -8.99 -3.19 5.54
C ALA A 70 -9.26 -3.36 7.04
N ASN A 71 -9.36 -2.27 7.79
CA ASN A 71 -9.71 -2.29 9.21
C ASN A 71 -11.11 -2.85 9.47
N LYS A 72 -12.09 -2.46 8.65
CA LYS A 72 -13.46 -3.00 8.71
C LYS A 72 -13.46 -4.52 8.49
N MET A 73 -12.86 -4.99 7.39
CA MET A 73 -12.76 -6.43 7.07
C MET A 73 -12.06 -7.20 8.20
N TYR A 74 -10.95 -6.66 8.71
CA TYR A 74 -10.22 -7.27 9.82
C TYR A 74 -11.10 -7.44 11.05
N THR A 75 -11.81 -6.39 11.46
CA THR A 75 -12.67 -6.42 12.64
C THR A 75 -13.83 -7.40 12.46
N GLU A 76 -14.48 -7.39 11.31
CA GLU A 76 -15.62 -8.27 11.04
C GLU A 76 -15.20 -9.75 10.99
N ILE A 77 -14.09 -10.07 10.30
CA ILE A 77 -13.60 -11.45 10.19
C ILE A 77 -13.03 -11.94 11.52
N LYS A 78 -12.32 -11.10 12.27
CA LYS A 78 -11.78 -11.46 13.59
C LYS A 78 -12.88 -11.78 14.59
N ASN A 79 -14.05 -11.13 14.47
CA ASN A 79 -15.22 -11.35 15.33
C ASN A 79 -16.17 -12.44 14.81
N SER A 80 -15.89 -13.05 13.67
CA SER A 80 -16.66 -14.19 13.17
C SER A 80 -16.14 -15.51 13.76
N ASP A 81 -16.90 -16.58 13.54
CA ASP A 81 -16.56 -17.95 14.02
C ASP A 81 -15.51 -18.65 13.13
N ILE A 82 -14.75 -17.89 12.30
CA ILE A 82 -13.75 -18.47 11.41
C ILE A 82 -12.58 -19.08 12.20
N ASN A 83 -12.25 -20.32 11.91
CA ASN A 83 -11.10 -20.98 12.56
C ASN A 83 -9.80 -20.69 11.80
N ALA A 84 -9.33 -19.45 11.91
CA ALA A 84 -8.10 -18.98 11.28
C ALA A 84 -7.38 -17.93 12.14
N SER A 85 -6.08 -17.77 11.96
CA SER A 85 -5.33 -16.62 12.48
C SER A 85 -5.57 -15.43 11.55
N VAL A 86 -6.20 -14.37 12.05
CA VAL A 86 -6.52 -13.17 11.29
C VAL A 86 -5.56 -12.04 11.65
N ASN A 87 -4.87 -11.50 10.65
CA ASN A 87 -3.82 -10.50 10.80
C ASN A 87 -4.09 -9.29 9.88
N LEU A 88 -3.65 -8.10 10.32
CA LEU A 88 -3.80 -6.86 9.59
C LEU A 88 -2.46 -6.17 9.36
N PHE A 89 -2.22 -5.70 8.12
CA PHE A 89 -1.00 -4.98 7.76
C PHE A 89 -1.26 -3.84 6.77
N HIS A 90 -0.93 -2.61 7.15
CA HIS A 90 -1.02 -1.40 6.31
C HIS A 90 -0.05 -0.30 6.78
N SER A 91 -0.05 0.87 6.15
CA SER A 91 0.92 1.93 6.42
C SER A 91 0.67 2.76 7.70
N ASN A 92 -0.49 2.62 8.36
CA ASN A 92 -0.87 3.44 9.51
C ASN A 92 -0.42 2.88 10.88
N PHE A 93 0.64 2.08 10.90
CA PHE A 93 1.28 1.60 12.13
C PHE A 93 2.51 2.45 12.47
N THR A 94 2.91 2.45 13.77
CA THR A 94 4.23 2.99 14.15
C THR A 94 5.33 2.24 13.42
N LYS A 95 6.51 2.84 13.27
CA LYS A 95 7.63 2.17 12.58
C LYS A 95 8.01 0.85 13.28
N ASN A 96 7.92 0.79 14.62
CA ASN A 96 8.18 -0.44 15.38
C ASN A 96 7.14 -1.52 15.08
N ASP A 97 5.84 -1.21 15.17
CA ASP A 97 4.78 -2.16 14.90
C ASP A 97 4.76 -2.58 13.43
N ARG A 98 5.01 -1.64 12.52
CA ARG A 98 5.14 -1.95 11.10
C ARG A 98 6.24 -2.98 10.85
N LYS A 99 7.44 -2.76 11.41
CA LYS A 99 8.56 -3.70 11.29
C LYS A 99 8.21 -5.08 11.87
N THR A 100 7.52 -5.10 13.01
CA THR A 100 7.06 -6.36 13.63
C THR A 100 6.08 -7.10 12.71
N LYS A 101 5.11 -6.39 12.15
CA LYS A 101 4.12 -6.97 11.23
C LYS A 101 4.74 -7.38 9.88
N GLU A 102 5.70 -6.62 9.36
CA GLU A 102 6.48 -7.01 8.16
C GLU A 102 7.24 -8.32 8.39
N ASN A 103 7.92 -8.45 9.52
CA ASN A 103 8.60 -9.70 9.87
C ASN A 103 7.60 -10.87 10.03
N ALA A 104 6.44 -10.61 10.62
CA ALA A 104 5.41 -11.62 10.82
C ALA A 104 4.80 -12.12 9.48
N ILE A 105 4.48 -11.22 8.54
CA ILE A 105 3.94 -11.62 7.22
C ILE A 105 4.99 -12.38 6.39
N LEU A 106 6.27 -11.97 6.46
CA LEU A 106 7.37 -12.68 5.82
C LEU A 106 7.51 -14.09 6.39
N ALA A 107 7.56 -14.23 7.72
CA ALA A 107 7.62 -15.52 8.38
C ALA A 107 6.40 -16.41 8.06
N ALA A 108 5.20 -15.84 8.01
CA ALA A 108 3.98 -16.53 7.61
C ALA A 108 4.08 -17.06 6.18
N SER A 109 4.62 -16.25 5.28
CA SER A 109 4.78 -16.60 3.85
C SER A 109 5.75 -17.77 3.65
N GLU A 110 6.79 -17.90 4.48
CA GLU A 110 7.80 -18.98 4.40
C GLU A 110 7.31 -20.32 4.96
N LYS A 111 6.29 -20.32 5.82
CA LYS A 111 5.73 -21.56 6.36
C LYS A 111 5.21 -22.47 5.24
N THR A 112 5.51 -23.76 5.34
CA THR A 112 4.84 -24.76 4.50
C THR A 112 3.46 -25.06 5.05
N ASN A 113 2.52 -25.45 4.18
CA ASN A 113 1.15 -25.80 4.60
C ASN A 113 1.14 -26.95 5.62
N GLU A 114 2.16 -27.84 5.57
CA GLU A 114 2.33 -28.97 6.49
C GLU A 114 2.84 -28.54 7.88
N SER A 115 3.51 -27.39 7.97
CA SER A 115 4.02 -26.83 9.24
C SER A 115 3.00 -25.95 9.98
N MET A 116 1.84 -25.70 9.37
CA MET A 116 0.80 -24.86 9.93
C MET A 116 -0.30 -25.71 10.60
N ASN A 117 -0.72 -25.31 11.79
CA ASN A 117 -1.81 -25.96 12.51
C ASN A 117 -3.19 -25.39 12.16
N ILE A 118 -3.23 -24.10 11.82
CA ILE A 118 -4.45 -23.37 11.45
C ILE A 118 -4.16 -22.48 10.24
N PRO A 119 -5.17 -22.18 9.40
CA PRO A 119 -5.05 -21.23 8.31
C PRO A 119 -4.67 -19.83 8.79
N GLU A 120 -3.99 -19.08 7.94
CA GLU A 120 -3.67 -17.67 8.19
C GLU A 120 -4.32 -16.77 7.14
N ILE A 121 -5.02 -15.74 7.60
CA ILE A 121 -5.61 -14.69 6.78
C ILE A 121 -4.87 -13.39 7.08
N TRP A 122 -4.25 -12.81 6.06
CA TRP A 122 -3.59 -11.51 6.11
C TRP A 122 -4.40 -10.50 5.31
N ILE A 123 -4.96 -9.52 6.01
CA ILE A 123 -5.70 -8.42 5.40
C ILE A 123 -4.75 -7.25 5.28
N SER A 124 -4.65 -6.66 4.09
CA SER A 124 -3.67 -5.62 3.80
C SER A 124 -4.20 -4.61 2.80
N THR A 125 -3.38 -3.62 2.50
CA THR A 125 -3.58 -2.65 1.42
C THR A 125 -2.46 -2.77 0.38
N SER A 126 -2.32 -1.81 -0.52
CA SER A 126 -1.25 -1.78 -1.53
C SER A 126 0.19 -1.90 -0.97
N VAL A 127 0.38 -1.77 0.34
CA VAL A 127 1.70 -1.95 0.98
C VAL A 127 2.37 -3.29 0.68
N VAL A 128 1.59 -4.33 0.33
CA VAL A 128 2.11 -5.65 -0.04
C VAL A 128 2.50 -5.77 -1.52
N GLU A 129 2.17 -4.78 -2.34
CA GLU A 129 2.49 -4.79 -3.77
C GLU A 129 3.99 -4.61 -4.03
N ALA A 130 4.64 -3.78 -3.21
CA ALA A 130 6.06 -3.46 -3.34
C ALA A 130 6.90 -4.04 -2.18
N SER A 131 8.15 -4.35 -2.45
CA SER A 131 9.22 -4.62 -1.47
C SER A 131 9.09 -5.86 -0.56
N LEU A 132 7.97 -6.59 -0.59
CA LEU A 132 7.82 -7.80 0.21
C LEU A 132 7.95 -9.07 -0.65
N ASP A 133 8.85 -9.96 -0.27
CA ASP A 133 8.98 -11.28 -0.90
C ASP A 133 8.07 -12.30 -0.22
N ILE A 134 6.78 -12.21 -0.50
CA ILE A 134 5.75 -13.07 0.09
C ILE A 134 5.14 -14.00 -0.96
N ASP A 135 4.70 -15.18 -0.52
CA ASP A 135 4.10 -16.22 -1.36
C ASP A 135 2.92 -16.91 -0.65
N PHE A 136 1.72 -16.47 -0.94
CA PHE A 136 0.46 -16.96 -0.40
C PHE A 136 -0.18 -18.03 -1.31
N ASP A 137 -1.25 -18.69 -0.83
CA ASP A 137 -1.96 -19.72 -1.59
C ASP A 137 -3.17 -19.15 -2.32
N ILE A 138 -3.89 -18.24 -1.66
CA ILE A 138 -5.12 -17.63 -2.16
C ILE A 138 -5.01 -16.10 -2.06
N LEU A 139 -5.43 -15.41 -3.11
CA LEU A 139 -5.61 -13.96 -3.16
C LEU A 139 -7.10 -13.62 -3.24
N ILE A 140 -7.52 -12.70 -2.39
CA ILE A 140 -8.84 -12.05 -2.47
C ILE A 140 -8.57 -10.55 -2.55
N THR A 141 -9.00 -9.88 -3.61
CA THR A 141 -8.60 -8.48 -3.81
C THR A 141 -9.69 -7.62 -4.41
N GLU A 142 -9.79 -6.37 -3.97
CA GLU A 142 -10.47 -5.33 -4.72
C GLU A 142 -9.64 -4.96 -5.95
N LEU A 143 -10.29 -4.61 -7.04
CA LEU A 143 -9.64 -4.06 -8.22
C LEU A 143 -9.32 -2.57 -7.99
N SER A 144 -8.08 -2.15 -8.24
CA SER A 144 -7.71 -0.75 -8.43
C SER A 144 -7.42 -0.48 -9.92
N ASP A 145 -6.35 -1.02 -10.41
CA ASP A 145 -5.91 -0.99 -11.80
C ASP A 145 -5.20 -2.31 -12.17
N LEU A 146 -4.93 -2.52 -13.46
CA LEU A 146 -4.28 -3.76 -13.92
C LEU A 146 -2.82 -3.90 -13.42
N PHE A 147 -2.10 -2.79 -13.25
CA PHE A 147 -0.69 -2.86 -12.82
C PHE A 147 -0.62 -3.34 -11.37
N SER A 148 -1.37 -2.69 -10.49
CA SER A 148 -1.50 -3.09 -9.08
C SER A 148 -2.05 -4.52 -8.97
N LEU A 149 -3.08 -4.86 -9.74
CA LEU A 149 -3.67 -6.21 -9.73
C LEU A 149 -2.63 -7.28 -10.06
N PHE A 150 -1.82 -7.08 -11.10
CA PHE A 150 -0.81 -8.07 -11.49
C PHE A 150 0.38 -8.12 -10.53
N GLN A 151 0.68 -7.03 -9.81
CA GLN A 151 1.63 -7.05 -8.70
C GLN A 151 1.09 -7.89 -7.54
N ARG A 152 -0.22 -7.76 -7.21
CA ARG A 152 -0.92 -8.59 -6.20
C ARG A 152 -0.92 -10.07 -6.61
N PHE A 153 -1.18 -10.39 -7.87
CA PHE A 153 -1.06 -11.76 -8.39
C PHE A 153 0.35 -12.32 -8.17
N GLY A 154 1.38 -11.50 -8.33
CA GLY A 154 2.77 -11.86 -8.06
C GLY A 154 3.07 -12.21 -6.59
N ARG A 155 2.10 -12.08 -5.67
CA ARG A 155 2.20 -12.47 -4.25
C ARG A 155 1.57 -13.81 -3.94
N VAL A 156 1.00 -14.48 -4.94
CA VAL A 156 0.34 -15.78 -4.80
C VAL A 156 0.92 -16.75 -5.80
N ASN A 157 1.21 -17.97 -5.34
CA ASN A 157 1.89 -19.00 -6.14
C ASN A 157 3.10 -18.46 -6.90
N ARG A 158 3.86 -17.58 -6.24
CA ARG A 158 4.97 -16.84 -6.84
C ARG A 158 6.01 -17.74 -7.46
N LYS A 159 6.32 -18.86 -6.80
CA LYS A 159 7.29 -19.86 -7.28
C LYS A 159 6.70 -20.79 -8.34
N GLY A 160 5.40 -20.77 -8.57
CA GLY A 160 4.70 -21.62 -9.54
C GLY A 160 4.75 -23.12 -9.22
N ASN A 161 4.83 -23.47 -7.94
CA ASN A 161 4.91 -24.85 -7.45
C ASN A 161 3.69 -25.26 -6.62
N LYS A 162 2.70 -24.39 -6.47
CA LYS A 162 1.46 -24.66 -5.76
C LYS A 162 0.36 -25.09 -6.75
N ASP A 163 -0.61 -25.85 -6.25
CA ASP A 163 -1.78 -26.23 -7.02
C ASP A 163 -2.64 -24.99 -7.35
N PHE A 164 -3.05 -24.85 -8.59
CA PHE A 164 -3.96 -23.83 -9.11
C PHE A 164 -5.03 -24.42 -10.04
N SER A 165 -5.31 -25.72 -9.91
CA SER A 165 -6.39 -26.39 -10.64
C SER A 165 -7.76 -25.78 -10.31
N SER A 166 -7.91 -25.26 -9.09
CA SER A 166 -9.04 -24.45 -8.66
C SER A 166 -8.67 -22.97 -8.65
N TYR A 167 -9.65 -22.08 -8.58
CA TYR A 167 -9.43 -20.65 -8.46
C TYR A 167 -8.55 -20.33 -7.24
N ASN A 168 -7.50 -19.56 -7.45
CA ASN A 168 -6.60 -19.07 -6.40
C ASN A 168 -6.49 -17.56 -6.35
N CYS A 169 -7.15 -16.84 -7.27
CA CYS A 169 -7.22 -15.38 -7.29
C CYS A 169 -8.67 -14.94 -7.47
N PHE A 170 -9.20 -14.22 -6.50
CA PHE A 170 -10.57 -13.72 -6.48
C PHE A 170 -10.55 -12.20 -6.54
N VAL A 171 -11.13 -11.62 -7.61
CA VAL A 171 -11.09 -10.18 -7.89
C VAL A 171 -12.50 -9.59 -7.79
N PHE A 172 -12.65 -8.54 -6.98
CA PHE A 172 -13.89 -7.80 -6.79
C PHE A 172 -13.76 -6.43 -7.47
N THR A 173 -14.64 -6.15 -8.44
CA THR A 173 -14.43 -5.03 -9.37
C THR A 173 -15.04 -3.71 -8.93
N GLU A 174 -15.98 -3.68 -7.97
CA GLU A 174 -16.62 -2.44 -7.58
C GLU A 174 -15.81 -1.72 -6.49
N ILE A 175 -15.63 -0.41 -6.66
CA ILE A 175 -14.99 0.45 -5.66
C ILE A 175 -15.99 0.76 -4.55
N GLN A 176 -15.54 0.75 -3.30
CA GLN A 176 -16.38 1.05 -2.16
C GLN A 176 -15.81 2.15 -1.25
N GLY A 177 -16.71 2.83 -0.55
CA GLY A 177 -16.36 3.81 0.48
C GLY A 177 -15.46 4.93 -0.04
N ASN A 178 -14.42 5.24 0.72
CA ASN A 178 -13.45 6.29 0.39
C ASN A 178 -12.37 5.85 -0.60
N ALA A 179 -12.42 4.62 -1.11
CA ALA A 179 -11.41 4.10 -2.04
C ALA A 179 -11.42 4.84 -3.39
N HIS A 180 -12.55 5.48 -3.80
CA HIS A 180 -12.59 6.41 -4.94
C HIS A 180 -11.56 7.56 -4.87
N ARG A 181 -11.05 7.85 -3.68
CA ARG A 181 -9.99 8.87 -3.52
C ARG A 181 -8.60 8.37 -3.93
N PHE A 182 -8.42 7.06 -4.00
CA PHE A 182 -7.14 6.40 -4.26
C PHE A 182 -7.08 5.68 -5.60
N VAL A 183 -8.20 5.60 -6.30
CA VAL A 183 -8.33 4.90 -7.58
C VAL A 183 -8.82 5.90 -8.63
N ASP A 184 -8.11 5.98 -9.75
CA ASP A 184 -8.54 6.80 -10.89
C ASP A 184 -9.69 6.10 -11.62
N ASP A 185 -10.84 6.77 -11.73
CA ASP A 185 -12.06 6.19 -12.27
C ASP A 185 -11.92 5.74 -13.73
N ASP A 186 -11.17 6.49 -14.57
CA ASP A 186 -10.97 6.15 -15.97
C ASP A 186 -10.10 4.89 -16.10
N ILE A 187 -8.96 4.85 -15.37
CA ILE A 187 -8.06 3.71 -15.37
C ILE A 187 -8.73 2.48 -14.76
N HIS A 188 -9.51 2.68 -13.71
CA HIS A 188 -10.29 1.60 -13.09
C HIS A 188 -11.32 1.02 -14.07
N SER A 189 -12.08 1.88 -14.77
CA SER A 189 -13.08 1.45 -15.74
C SER A 189 -12.47 0.61 -16.86
N LEU A 190 -11.32 1.04 -17.41
CA LEU A 190 -10.57 0.27 -18.43
C LEU A 190 -10.05 -1.05 -17.85
N SER A 191 -9.53 -1.03 -16.64
CA SER A 191 -9.02 -2.22 -15.95
C SER A 191 -10.15 -3.21 -15.63
N LYS A 192 -11.33 -2.71 -15.24
CA LYS A 192 -12.53 -3.53 -15.04
C LYS A 192 -12.97 -4.21 -16.33
N GLN A 193 -13.06 -3.48 -17.44
CA GLN A 193 -13.38 -4.04 -18.74
C GLN A 193 -12.40 -5.16 -19.13
N ALA A 194 -11.11 -4.93 -18.92
CA ALA A 194 -10.08 -5.92 -19.21
C ALA A 194 -10.24 -7.20 -18.38
N ILE A 195 -10.40 -7.08 -17.06
CA ILE A 195 -10.41 -8.25 -16.18
C ILE A 195 -11.73 -9.03 -16.25
N LEU A 196 -12.85 -8.40 -16.60
CA LEU A 196 -14.13 -9.07 -16.83
C LEU A 196 -14.10 -10.01 -18.02
N SER A 197 -13.15 -9.84 -18.96
CA SER A 197 -12.93 -10.79 -20.06
C SER A 197 -12.18 -12.06 -19.63
N VAL A 198 -11.67 -12.10 -18.39
CA VAL A 198 -10.86 -13.20 -17.86
C VAL A 198 -11.70 -14.04 -16.90
N ASP A 199 -11.84 -15.33 -17.20
CA ASP A 199 -12.34 -16.35 -16.27
C ASP A 199 -11.47 -17.60 -16.39
N GLY A 200 -10.83 -17.98 -15.27
CA GLY A 200 -9.92 -19.11 -15.24
C GLY A 200 -8.44 -18.72 -15.34
N ILE A 201 -7.67 -19.51 -16.07
CA ILE A 201 -6.21 -19.43 -16.08
C ILE A 201 -5.73 -18.20 -16.86
N ILE A 202 -4.90 -17.36 -16.20
CA ILE A 202 -4.24 -16.21 -16.82
C ILE A 202 -2.73 -16.45 -16.95
N SER A 203 -2.22 -16.30 -18.17
CA SER A 203 -0.77 -16.37 -18.47
C SER A 203 -0.10 -15.00 -18.35
N GLU A 204 1.23 -14.97 -18.24
CA GLU A 204 1.99 -13.71 -18.28
C GLU A 204 1.85 -13.00 -19.64
N VAL A 205 1.67 -13.77 -20.71
CA VAL A 205 1.40 -13.23 -22.06
C VAL A 205 0.06 -12.50 -22.07
N LEU A 206 -1.01 -13.16 -21.58
CA LEU A 206 -2.32 -12.54 -21.53
C LEU A 206 -2.35 -11.28 -20.64
N LYS A 207 -1.63 -11.27 -19.51
CA LYS A 207 -1.51 -10.06 -18.67
C LYS A 207 -0.92 -8.88 -19.44
N LYS A 208 0.11 -9.15 -20.26
CA LYS A 208 0.73 -8.14 -21.12
C LYS A 208 -0.24 -7.66 -22.18
N GLU A 209 -0.91 -8.56 -22.87
CA GLU A 209 -1.93 -8.24 -23.89
C GLU A 209 -3.04 -7.36 -23.32
N LEU A 210 -3.55 -7.68 -22.14
CA LEU A 210 -4.57 -6.87 -21.46
C LEU A 210 -4.07 -5.46 -21.16
N ILE A 211 -2.83 -5.30 -20.71
CA ILE A 211 -2.23 -3.96 -20.48
C ILE A 211 -2.08 -3.21 -21.80
N ASP A 212 -1.51 -3.86 -22.79
CA ASP A 212 -1.23 -3.22 -24.09
C ASP A 212 -2.53 -2.83 -24.82
N GLU A 213 -3.60 -3.61 -24.67
CA GLU A 213 -4.91 -3.33 -25.26
C GLU A 213 -5.70 -2.28 -24.51
N TYR A 214 -5.87 -2.45 -23.17
CA TYR A 214 -6.81 -1.64 -22.40
C TYR A 214 -6.16 -0.39 -21.78
N LEU A 215 -4.85 -0.38 -21.55
CA LEU A 215 -4.09 0.75 -21.04
C LEU A 215 -3.11 1.31 -22.07
N SER A 216 -3.47 1.22 -23.37
CA SER A 216 -2.72 1.87 -24.44
C SER A 216 -2.74 3.39 -24.28
N VAL A 217 -1.74 4.09 -24.88
CA VAL A 217 -1.64 5.55 -24.79
C VAL A 217 -2.91 6.22 -25.30
N GLU A 218 -3.48 5.73 -26.41
CA GLU A 218 -4.68 6.27 -27.05
C GLU A 218 -5.92 6.22 -26.14
N LYS A 219 -6.03 5.17 -25.31
CA LYS A 219 -7.15 4.98 -24.38
C LYS A 219 -7.00 5.84 -23.12
N ILE A 220 -5.77 5.98 -22.61
CA ILE A 220 -5.53 6.67 -21.35
C ILE A 220 -5.17 8.15 -21.48
N GLU A 221 -4.83 8.64 -22.67
CA GLU A 221 -4.34 10.03 -22.89
C GLU A 221 -5.32 11.12 -22.41
N LYS A 222 -6.63 10.81 -22.39
CA LYS A 222 -7.68 11.71 -21.94
C LYS A 222 -8.01 11.54 -20.45
N SER A 223 -7.49 10.49 -19.80
CA SER A 223 -7.72 10.26 -18.38
C SER A 223 -7.08 11.35 -17.52
N LYS A 224 -7.67 11.61 -16.37
CA LYS A 224 -7.11 12.52 -15.36
C LYS A 224 -5.71 12.08 -14.96
N TYR A 225 -5.49 10.77 -14.79
CA TYR A 225 -4.20 10.15 -14.52
C TYR A 225 -3.11 10.59 -15.53
N PHE A 226 -3.39 10.47 -16.82
CA PHE A 226 -2.40 10.78 -17.85
C PHE A 226 -2.15 12.29 -17.99
N GLN A 227 -3.20 13.11 -17.80
CA GLN A 227 -3.07 14.57 -17.80
C GLN A 227 -2.15 15.06 -16.69
N GLU A 228 -2.21 14.45 -15.54
CA GLU A 228 -1.36 14.79 -14.40
C GLU A 228 0.04 14.24 -14.53
N TYR A 229 0.20 13.01 -15.00
CA TYR A 229 1.50 12.50 -15.43
C TYR A 229 2.19 13.50 -16.38
N ARG A 230 1.47 14.01 -17.38
CA ARG A 230 2.02 15.01 -18.31
C ARG A 230 2.42 16.32 -17.63
N LYS A 231 1.63 16.81 -16.66
CA LYS A 231 1.98 18.02 -15.89
C LYS A 231 3.27 17.81 -15.10
N ILE A 232 3.38 16.70 -14.38
CA ILE A 232 4.56 16.33 -13.62
C ILE A 232 5.77 16.17 -14.54
N TYR A 233 5.61 15.44 -15.63
CA TYR A 233 6.68 15.24 -16.63
C TYR A 233 7.17 16.58 -17.21
N LYS A 234 6.24 17.47 -17.61
CA LYS A 234 6.55 18.80 -18.12
C LYS A 234 7.31 19.63 -17.08
N TYR A 235 6.86 19.61 -15.82
CA TYR A 235 7.52 20.30 -14.73
C TYR A 235 8.98 19.86 -14.57
N TYR A 236 9.24 18.55 -14.59
CA TYR A 236 10.60 18.02 -14.54
C TYR A 236 11.44 18.41 -15.75
N LYS A 237 10.88 18.30 -16.95
CA LYS A 237 11.58 18.62 -18.19
C LYS A 237 11.99 20.09 -18.29
N GLU A 238 11.15 21.00 -17.76
CA GLU A 238 11.37 22.45 -17.80
C GLU A 238 12.25 22.95 -16.64
N ASN A 239 12.33 22.20 -15.52
CA ASN A 239 13.09 22.57 -14.32
C ASN A 239 14.26 21.59 -14.09
N VAL A 240 15.12 21.44 -15.09
CA VAL A 240 16.27 20.48 -15.11
C VAL A 240 17.34 20.81 -14.08
N ASP A 241 17.24 21.92 -13.36
CA ASP A 241 18.18 22.25 -12.28
C ASP A 241 17.88 21.40 -11.04
N TYR A 242 18.51 20.24 -10.95
CA TYR A 242 18.33 19.23 -9.89
C TYR A 242 18.45 19.78 -8.45
N LEU A 243 19.09 20.92 -8.28
CA LEU A 243 19.27 21.57 -6.98
C LEU A 243 18.06 22.43 -6.57
N SER A 244 17.18 22.77 -7.50
CA SER A 244 16.01 23.64 -7.26
C SER A 244 14.66 22.90 -7.28
N LEU A 245 14.65 21.59 -7.51
CA LEU A 245 13.42 20.80 -7.48
C LEU A 245 12.82 20.83 -6.08
N LYS A 246 11.80 21.65 -5.90
CA LYS A 246 11.01 21.64 -4.67
C LYS A 246 10.30 20.29 -4.57
N LYS A 247 10.41 19.64 -3.41
CA LYS A 247 9.68 18.37 -3.10
C LYS A 247 8.18 18.49 -3.35
N ASP A 248 7.62 19.69 -3.21
CA ASP A 248 6.21 20.01 -3.37
C ASP A 248 5.64 19.78 -4.79
N GLY A 249 6.48 19.65 -5.81
CA GLY A 249 6.03 19.40 -7.20
C GLY A 249 5.77 17.93 -7.53
N ILE A 250 6.17 17.00 -6.65
CA ILE A 250 6.14 15.55 -6.93
C ILE A 250 5.04 14.84 -6.15
N ARG A 251 4.67 15.36 -4.99
CA ARG A 251 3.71 14.70 -4.09
C ARG A 251 2.44 15.53 -3.98
N SER A 252 1.31 14.91 -4.25
CA SER A 252 0.00 15.48 -3.99
C SER A 252 -0.30 15.58 -2.49
N ILE A 253 0.37 14.79 -1.63
CA ILE A 253 0.20 14.81 -0.18
C ILE A 253 1.59 14.88 0.48
N ASP A 254 1.83 15.98 1.15
CA ASP A 254 2.99 16.11 2.04
C ASP A 254 2.73 15.29 3.31
N ARG A 255 3.62 14.34 3.60
CA ARG A 255 3.56 13.48 4.79
C ARG A 255 4.72 13.79 5.72
N SER A 256 4.47 13.68 7.01
CA SER A 256 5.49 13.84 8.03
C SER A 256 5.28 12.83 9.16
N ASP A 257 6.34 12.56 9.89
CA ASP A 257 6.30 11.69 11.06
C ASP A 257 5.67 12.42 12.25
N ALA A 258 4.80 11.72 12.98
CA ALA A 258 4.19 12.20 14.21
C ALA A 258 4.06 11.07 15.23
N VAL A 259 4.08 11.38 16.52
CA VAL A 259 3.82 10.41 17.58
C VAL A 259 2.36 10.51 18.01
N PRO A 260 1.55 9.43 17.92
CA PRO A 260 0.21 9.39 18.50
C PRO A 260 0.26 9.59 20.01
N ILE A 261 -0.70 10.32 20.60
CA ILE A 261 -0.70 10.60 22.04
C ILE A 261 -0.73 9.34 22.89
N ASP A 262 -1.47 8.32 22.47
CA ASP A 262 -1.55 7.05 23.20
C ASP A 262 -0.18 6.35 23.22
N VAL A 263 0.56 6.38 22.11
CA VAL A 263 1.93 5.83 22.03
C VAL A 263 2.88 6.66 22.91
N TYR A 264 2.77 7.99 22.87
CA TYR A 264 3.57 8.86 23.71
C TYR A 264 3.36 8.53 25.20
N ASN A 265 2.11 8.49 25.66
CA ASN A 265 1.79 8.25 27.06
C ASN A 265 2.26 6.87 27.56
N GLN A 266 2.20 5.85 26.71
CA GLN A 266 2.68 4.50 27.04
C GLN A 266 4.21 4.42 27.09
N ASN A 267 4.92 5.28 26.39
CA ASN A 267 6.37 5.22 26.24
C ASN A 267 7.09 6.50 26.70
N GLU A 268 6.42 7.35 27.49
CA GLU A 268 6.94 8.66 27.91
C GLU A 268 8.34 8.57 28.51
N SER A 269 8.56 7.65 29.46
CA SER A 269 9.87 7.48 30.11
C SER A 269 10.98 7.07 29.15
N ALA A 270 10.68 6.23 28.14
CA ALA A 270 11.66 5.82 27.13
C ALA A 270 11.98 6.99 26.19
N ILE A 271 10.97 7.71 25.75
CA ILE A 271 11.11 8.89 24.89
C ILE A 271 11.92 9.98 25.59
N GLU A 272 11.62 10.28 26.87
CA GLU A 272 12.37 11.30 27.64
C GLU A 272 13.84 10.92 27.82
N LYS A 273 14.12 9.66 28.19
CA LYS A 273 15.52 9.17 28.29
C LYS A 273 16.26 9.30 26.97
N ALA A 274 15.62 8.92 25.87
CA ALA A 274 16.22 9.04 24.54
C ALA A 274 16.47 10.51 24.15
N LEU A 275 15.53 11.42 24.50
CA LEU A 275 15.72 12.87 24.30
C LEU A 275 16.88 13.42 25.14
N ASP A 276 17.08 12.94 26.36
CA ASP A 276 18.20 13.34 27.21
C ASP A 276 19.55 12.89 26.62
N VAL A 277 19.62 11.66 26.09
CA VAL A 277 20.80 11.16 25.37
C VAL A 277 21.11 12.04 24.16
N LEU A 278 20.08 12.42 23.37
CA LEU A 278 20.27 13.26 22.19
C LEU A 278 20.78 14.67 22.51
N LYS A 279 20.36 15.26 23.66
CA LYS A 279 20.70 16.61 24.07
C LYS A 279 22.07 16.70 24.79
N SER A 280 22.51 15.62 25.39
CA SER A 280 23.74 15.59 26.18
C SER A 280 24.97 15.43 25.30
N ASP A 281 26.05 16.13 25.64
CA ASP A 281 27.37 16.03 24.96
C ASP A 281 28.24 14.87 25.50
N THR A 282 27.76 14.15 26.52
CA THR A 282 28.53 13.07 27.16
C THR A 282 28.39 11.73 26.43
N TYR A 283 27.35 11.55 25.59
CA TYR A 283 27.09 10.32 24.89
C TYR A 283 27.78 10.25 23.52
N SER A 284 28.15 9.05 23.13
CA SER A 284 28.78 8.81 21.84
C SER A 284 27.79 9.05 20.67
N ARG A 285 28.35 9.21 19.46
CA ARG A 285 27.54 9.34 18.24
C ARG A 285 26.62 8.12 18.05
N ASP A 286 27.12 6.92 18.36
CA ASP A 286 26.35 5.67 18.22
C ASP A 286 25.19 5.59 19.23
N ASP A 287 25.40 6.09 20.46
CA ASP A 287 24.32 6.18 21.44
C ASP A 287 23.23 7.16 21.00
N LYS A 288 23.64 8.31 20.46
CA LYS A 288 22.70 9.30 19.89
C LYS A 288 21.94 8.76 18.69
N LEU A 289 22.57 7.99 17.81
CA LEU A 289 21.87 7.33 16.69
C LEU A 289 20.82 6.34 17.19
N LYS A 290 21.16 5.49 18.15
CA LYS A 290 20.21 4.54 18.76
C LYS A 290 19.04 5.26 19.44
N ALA A 291 19.30 6.31 20.18
CA ALA A 291 18.26 7.10 20.82
C ALA A 291 17.32 7.77 19.79
N ASN A 292 17.88 8.26 18.69
CA ASN A 292 17.07 8.81 17.58
C ASN A 292 16.21 7.73 16.92
N GLU A 293 16.76 6.56 16.63
CA GLU A 293 16.02 5.42 16.07
C GLU A 293 14.92 4.97 17.02
N GLU A 294 15.17 4.94 18.32
CA GLU A 294 14.16 4.58 19.33
C GLU A 294 12.97 5.54 19.29
N ILE A 295 13.20 6.86 19.29
CA ILE A 295 12.12 7.85 19.20
C ILE A 295 11.37 7.71 17.87
N LEU A 296 12.10 7.59 16.76
CA LEU A 296 11.49 7.42 15.44
C LEU A 296 10.68 6.11 15.33
N GLY A 297 11.03 5.08 16.09
CA GLY A 297 10.27 3.84 16.19
C GLY A 297 8.83 4.03 16.66
N PHE A 298 8.56 5.06 17.45
CA PHE A 298 7.23 5.41 17.96
C PHE A 298 6.41 6.29 17.00
N THR A 299 6.96 6.69 15.86
CA THR A 299 6.28 7.56 14.90
C THR A 299 5.42 6.80 13.91
N VAL A 300 4.37 7.48 13.45
CA VAL A 300 3.57 7.10 12.28
C VAL A 300 3.72 8.18 11.23
N SER A 301 3.93 7.80 9.96
CA SER A 301 3.89 8.76 8.86
C SER A 301 2.44 9.11 8.53
N VAL A 302 2.10 10.39 8.63
CA VAL A 302 0.73 10.89 8.42
C VAL A 302 0.73 12.11 7.49
N PRO A 303 -0.38 12.39 6.78
CA PRO A 303 -0.52 13.62 6.01
C PRO A 303 -0.31 14.86 6.89
N LYS A 304 0.42 15.85 6.40
CA LYS A 304 0.76 17.05 7.17
C LYS A 304 -0.46 17.82 7.68
N PHE A 305 -1.53 17.90 6.88
CA PHE A 305 -2.79 18.52 7.33
C PHE A 305 -3.39 17.84 8.57
N ARG A 306 -3.14 16.52 8.75
CA ARG A 306 -3.55 15.82 9.98
C ARG A 306 -2.72 16.26 11.18
N ILE A 307 -1.43 16.54 10.97
CA ILE A 307 -0.60 17.10 12.04
C ILE A 307 -1.14 18.48 12.40
N ASP A 308 -1.37 19.35 11.43
CA ASP A 308 -1.89 20.70 11.64
C ASP A 308 -3.23 20.71 12.38
N ASP A 309 -4.10 19.72 12.12
CA ASP A 309 -5.42 19.57 12.76
C ASP A 309 -5.35 19.01 14.19
N TYR A 310 -4.37 18.14 14.49
CA TYR A 310 -4.37 17.32 15.70
C TYR A 310 -3.11 17.52 16.58
N GLU A 311 -2.19 18.42 16.23
CA GLU A 311 -0.98 18.68 17.02
C GLU A 311 -1.35 19.26 18.40
N ILE A 312 -0.77 18.66 19.45
CA ILE A 312 -0.93 19.13 20.84
C ILE A 312 0.38 19.59 21.46
N LYS A 313 1.51 19.03 21.09
CA LYS A 313 2.85 19.44 21.52
C LYS A 313 3.90 18.95 20.53
N LYS A 314 5.13 19.48 20.70
CA LYS A 314 6.30 19.06 19.93
C LYS A 314 7.41 18.56 20.84
N LEU A 315 8.04 17.48 20.46
CA LEU A 315 9.26 16.98 21.07
C LEU A 315 10.44 17.69 20.40
N LYS A 316 11.23 18.42 21.19
CA LYS A 316 12.41 19.14 20.68
C LYS A 316 13.58 18.18 20.57
N MET A 317 13.97 17.85 19.36
CA MET A 317 15.16 17.10 19.01
C MET A 317 16.27 18.05 18.54
N PRO A 318 17.55 17.65 18.52
CA PRO A 318 18.66 18.57 18.21
C PRO A 318 18.55 19.29 16.86
N TYR A 319 17.94 18.67 15.85
CA TYR A 319 17.88 19.20 14.48
C TYR A 319 16.47 19.30 13.90
N THR A 320 15.44 18.90 14.67
CA THR A 320 14.05 18.88 14.20
C THR A 320 13.09 18.90 15.38
N GLU A 321 11.84 19.23 15.10
CA GLU A 321 10.74 19.08 16.05
C GLU A 321 9.85 17.93 15.57
N LEU A 322 9.49 17.03 16.48
CA LEU A 322 8.63 15.91 16.22
C LEU A 322 7.27 16.16 16.87
N PRO A 323 6.20 16.31 16.08
CA PRO A 323 4.86 16.58 16.62
C PRO A 323 4.28 15.37 17.36
N VAL A 324 3.61 15.64 18.48
CA VAL A 324 2.71 14.70 19.15
C VAL A 324 1.29 15.10 18.81
N ILE A 325 0.49 14.16 18.31
CA ILE A 325 -0.85 14.40 17.78
C ILE A 325 -1.93 13.72 18.62
N ASN A 326 -3.08 14.39 18.79
CA ASN A 326 -4.22 13.91 19.55
C ASN A 326 -5.02 12.86 18.77
N SER A 327 -4.45 11.68 18.62
CA SER A 327 -5.03 10.58 17.85
C SER A 327 -5.02 9.30 18.67
N SER A 328 -6.02 8.46 18.50
CA SER A 328 -6.04 7.12 19.10
C SER A 328 -5.10 6.19 18.35
N TYR A 329 -4.47 5.27 19.08
CA TYR A 329 -3.60 4.26 18.50
C TYR A 329 -3.73 2.93 19.23
N ASP A 330 -3.80 1.86 18.46
CA ASP A 330 -3.60 0.50 18.96
C ASP A 330 -2.71 -0.31 17.98
N SER A 331 -1.98 -1.29 18.49
CA SER A 331 -1.05 -2.11 17.69
C SER A 331 -1.76 -3.09 16.73
N GLU A 332 -3.06 -3.29 16.87
CA GLU A 332 -3.85 -4.15 15.98
C GLU A 332 -4.34 -3.43 14.74
N CYS A 333 -4.91 -2.22 14.91
CA CYS A 333 -5.54 -1.44 13.85
C CYS A 333 -4.79 -0.17 13.44
N GLY A 334 -3.74 0.21 14.18
CA GLY A 334 -2.95 1.40 13.91
C GLY A 334 -3.61 2.71 14.37
N ILE A 335 -3.17 3.82 13.77
CA ILE A 335 -3.64 5.16 14.12
C ILE A 335 -5.07 5.43 13.60
N ARG A 336 -5.87 6.10 14.44
CA ARG A 336 -7.24 6.57 14.12
C ARG A 336 -7.41 8.04 14.50
N PHE A 337 -8.12 8.78 13.66
CA PHE A 337 -8.39 10.20 13.83
C PHE A 337 -9.87 10.43 14.13
N ASP A 338 -10.18 10.84 15.36
CA ASP A 338 -11.54 11.20 15.77
C ASP A 338 -11.76 12.69 15.53
N LYS A 339 -12.84 13.05 14.85
CA LYS A 339 -13.18 14.45 14.55
C LYS A 339 -13.31 15.32 15.80
N GLU A 340 -13.78 14.74 16.91
CA GLU A 340 -13.94 15.41 18.20
C GLU A 340 -12.60 15.75 18.88
N LYS A 341 -11.51 15.08 18.49
CA LYS A 341 -10.15 15.29 19.01
C LYS A 341 -9.35 16.35 18.27
N LYS A 342 -9.93 17.03 17.26
CA LYS A 342 -9.25 18.12 16.56
C LYS A 342 -8.91 19.26 17.53
N THR A 343 -7.68 19.72 17.46
CA THR A 343 -7.16 20.83 18.30
C THR A 343 -7.51 22.19 17.72
N LYS A 344 -7.65 22.31 16.40
CA LYS A 344 -8.10 23.53 15.72
C LYS A 344 -9.62 23.44 15.48
N LYS A 345 -10.39 24.40 16.03
CA LYS A 345 -11.78 24.61 15.64
C LYS A 345 -11.77 25.14 14.21
N GLN A 346 -12.49 24.48 13.30
CA GLN A 346 -12.79 25.06 12.01
C GLN A 346 -13.53 26.39 12.23
N ASP A 347 -12.95 27.51 11.81
CA ASP A 347 -13.75 28.69 11.49
C ASP A 347 -14.72 28.25 10.39
N LYS A 348 -16.02 28.38 10.68
CA LYS A 348 -17.10 28.12 9.74
C LYS A 348 -17.04 29.21 8.66
N SER A 349 -16.25 29.02 7.62
CA SER A 349 -16.35 29.77 6.38
C SER A 349 -16.07 28.81 5.23
N ASP A 350 -17.11 28.65 4.41
CA ASP A 350 -17.09 28.13 3.06
C ASP A 350 -16.84 26.62 2.88
N ASP A 351 -17.93 25.88 3.11
CA ASP A 351 -18.17 24.57 2.51
C ASP A 351 -18.60 24.76 1.03
N ASN A 352 -17.66 25.28 0.23
CA ASN A 352 -17.63 25.13 -1.21
C ASN A 352 -16.38 24.31 -1.52
N GLY A 353 -16.41 23.05 -1.05
CA GLY A 353 -15.35 22.11 -1.30
C GLY A 353 -15.31 21.76 -2.78
N GLU A 354 -14.41 22.39 -3.52
CA GLU A 354 -13.79 21.70 -4.61
C GLU A 354 -13.20 20.41 -4.02
N PRO A 355 -13.47 19.24 -4.63
CA PRO A 355 -12.89 17.99 -4.13
C PRO A 355 -11.38 18.18 -4.19
N ASP A 356 -10.74 18.07 -3.02
CA ASP A 356 -9.28 17.94 -2.94
C ASP A 356 -8.87 16.94 -4.00
N ASN A 357 -8.14 17.42 -5.00
CA ASN A 357 -7.67 16.64 -6.12
C ASN A 357 -6.67 15.62 -5.61
N PHE A 358 -7.20 14.53 -5.12
CA PHE A 358 -6.44 13.35 -4.69
C PHE A 358 -5.97 12.60 -5.91
N ILE A 359 -4.77 12.94 -6.34
CA ILE A 359 -4.11 12.23 -7.40
C ILE A 359 -3.14 11.26 -6.78
N TRP A 360 -3.48 10.00 -6.99
CA TRP A 360 -2.57 8.88 -7.08
C TRP A 360 -1.42 8.82 -6.07
N GLY A 361 -1.68 8.06 -5.06
CA GLY A 361 -0.61 7.26 -4.53
C GLY A 361 -0.13 6.18 -5.50
N MET A 362 0.44 6.53 -6.64
CA MET A 362 1.62 5.82 -7.07
C MET A 362 2.65 6.22 -6.04
N ILE A 363 2.64 5.47 -4.96
CA ILE A 363 3.32 5.65 -3.71
C ILE A 363 4.81 5.61 -4.01
N MET A 364 5.35 6.76 -4.18
CA MET A 364 6.74 6.98 -3.83
C MET A 364 6.75 7.22 -2.31
N ASP A 365 6.70 6.16 -1.53
CA ASP A 365 7.09 6.21 -0.13
C ASP A 365 8.54 6.72 -0.08
N GLU A 366 8.87 7.63 0.83
CA GLU A 366 10.24 8.16 0.95
C GLU A 366 11.29 7.07 1.17
N ASN A 367 10.87 5.93 1.71
CA ASN A 367 11.69 4.74 1.84
C ASN A 367 11.73 3.89 0.53
N ASN A 368 10.97 4.27 -0.50
CA ASN A 368 10.87 3.56 -1.79
C ASN A 368 11.37 4.39 -2.97
N ILE A 369 12.21 5.40 -2.75
CA ILE A 369 13.08 5.90 -3.84
C ILE A 369 14.01 4.77 -4.33
N SER A 370 14.27 3.76 -3.50
CA SER A 370 14.91 2.50 -3.93
C SER A 370 13.96 1.56 -4.70
N GLY A 371 12.66 1.81 -4.71
CA GLY A 371 11.65 0.97 -5.39
C GLY A 371 11.47 1.27 -6.88
N MET A 372 12.10 2.31 -7.41
CA MET A 372 12.40 2.40 -8.82
C MET A 372 13.70 1.61 -9.10
N HIS A 373 13.75 0.37 -8.62
CA HIS A 373 14.62 -0.60 -9.24
C HIS A 373 14.07 -0.86 -10.65
N ILE A 374 14.58 -0.10 -11.60
CA ILE A 374 14.67 -0.55 -12.96
C ILE A 374 15.50 -1.83 -12.85
N TYR A 375 14.85 -2.97 -12.73
CA TYR A 375 15.54 -4.25 -12.92
C TYR A 375 15.95 -4.28 -14.38
N TYR A 376 17.25 -4.06 -14.57
CA TYR A 376 17.91 -4.39 -15.82
C TYR A 376 17.78 -5.88 -16.12
#